data_e8fa9a64b722498ac749c9e19e1687fa
#
_entry.id   e8fa9a64b722498ac749c9e19e1687fa
#
_cell.length_a   1.000
_cell.length_b   1.000
_cell.length_c   1.000
_cell.angle_alpha   90.00
_cell.angle_beta   90.00
_cell.angle_gamma   90.00
#
_symmetry.space_group_name_H-M   'P 1'
#
loop_
_entity.id
_entity.type
_entity.pdbx_description
1 polymer ?
#
loop_
_entity_poly.entity_id
_entity_poly.type
_entity_poly.pdbx_seq_one_letter_code
_entity_poly.pdbx_strand_id
1 'polypeptide(L)'
;MALWGALGAAARRYLERARDLEWEQERRLLEAYVRGRDQRRRGRKRRNREQERRLLGTQGRLRPSILLATDGSEDAALAARAAADLSDRARVRLHVVHVWQGLRPATRPAAAIDPYPRAYEEWEREAGELLEEQTERLRSAGSTVAGTHLRKGRPAEEIVVLAEELDAGLVVVGSRGLGAVKRLVVGSVAEGVVSLAPCPTLVMRGGEGAWPPSRIVVGDDPSEEAKEAGEVAVAMAATLGAGVSLVRAYPLFLDISEAAKLAEYAALPLQDALRRHELSLKERARELESELGHSLRIRVREGEATSVILEAAEEGGEPTLTAVGRRGLGRINRLRLGSISADVLRSTTGPVLIVPAPDDA
;
A
#
# COMPACT_ATOMS: atom_id res chain seq x y z
N MET A 1 -32.65 -27.46 -23.36
CA MET A 1 -32.43 -26.19 -22.63
C MET A 1 -31.76 -26.40 -21.27
N ALA A 2 -32.03 -27.45 -20.50
CA ALA A 2 -31.47 -27.69 -19.15
C ALA A 2 -29.95 -28.06 -19.16
N LEU A 3 -29.46 -28.73 -20.19
CA LEU A 3 -28.05 -29.16 -20.30
C LEU A 3 -27.06 -28.01 -20.51
N TRP A 4 -27.44 -26.94 -21.18
CA TRP A 4 -26.58 -25.77 -21.39
C TRP A 4 -26.43 -24.90 -20.12
N GLY A 5 -27.46 -24.88 -19.27
CA GLY A 5 -27.40 -24.17 -17.98
C GLY A 5 -26.45 -24.87 -16.97
N ALA A 6 -26.44 -26.20 -16.95
CA ALA A 6 -25.58 -26.99 -16.07
C ALA A 6 -24.10 -26.91 -16.48
N LEU A 7 -23.81 -26.92 -17.77
CA LEU A 7 -22.45 -26.73 -18.29
C LEU A 7 -21.90 -25.35 -17.99
N GLY A 8 -22.71 -24.30 -18.08
CA GLY A 8 -22.31 -22.92 -17.74
C GLY A 8 -22.04 -22.74 -16.24
N ALA A 9 -22.80 -23.41 -15.37
CA ALA A 9 -22.58 -23.37 -13.92
C ALA A 9 -21.36 -24.20 -13.48
N ALA A 10 -21.08 -25.32 -14.16
CA ALA A 10 -19.89 -26.13 -13.93
C ALA A 10 -18.62 -25.41 -14.39
N ALA A 11 -18.66 -24.75 -15.56
CA ALA A 11 -17.55 -23.92 -16.07
C ALA A 11 -17.25 -22.72 -15.17
N ARG A 12 -18.26 -22.04 -14.65
CA ARG A 12 -18.05 -20.93 -13.67
C ARG A 12 -17.40 -21.44 -12.39
N ARG A 13 -17.88 -22.55 -11.82
CA ARG A 13 -17.29 -23.15 -10.60
C ARG A 13 -15.87 -23.67 -10.85
N TYR A 14 -15.57 -24.15 -12.06
CA TYR A 14 -14.21 -24.55 -12.44
C TYR A 14 -13.28 -23.33 -12.53
N LEU A 15 -13.72 -22.23 -13.15
CA LEU A 15 -12.95 -20.98 -13.25
C LEU A 15 -12.75 -20.31 -11.87
N GLU A 16 -13.76 -20.35 -11.00
CA GLU A 16 -13.63 -19.87 -9.62
C GLU A 16 -12.62 -20.69 -8.83
N ARG A 17 -12.70 -22.04 -8.91
CA ARG A 17 -11.73 -22.94 -8.27
C ARG A 17 -10.31 -22.83 -8.86
N ALA A 18 -10.19 -22.65 -10.16
CA ALA A 18 -8.89 -22.46 -10.81
C ALA A 18 -8.24 -21.15 -10.33
N ARG A 19 -9.03 -20.09 -10.22
CA ARG A 19 -8.57 -18.78 -9.69
C ARG A 19 -8.15 -18.88 -8.22
N ASP A 20 -8.89 -19.61 -7.39
CA ASP A 20 -8.56 -19.83 -5.98
C ASP A 20 -7.29 -20.69 -5.82
N LEU A 21 -7.09 -21.68 -6.69
CA LEU A 21 -5.89 -22.53 -6.73
C LEU A 21 -4.65 -21.75 -7.21
N GLU A 22 -4.79 -20.89 -8.21
CA GLU A 22 -3.72 -19.98 -8.65
C GLU A 22 -3.34 -19.00 -7.52
N TRP A 23 -4.33 -18.42 -6.85
CA TRP A 23 -4.11 -17.57 -5.68
C TRP A 23 -3.41 -18.29 -4.52
N GLU A 24 -3.78 -19.54 -4.23
CA GLU A 24 -3.09 -20.32 -3.19
C GLU A 24 -1.66 -20.71 -3.58
N GLN A 25 -1.40 -21.01 -4.84
CA GLN A 25 -0.05 -21.27 -5.33
C GLN A 25 0.81 -20.00 -5.31
N GLU A 26 0.26 -18.86 -5.73
CA GLU A 26 0.93 -17.56 -5.63
C GLU A 26 1.26 -17.21 -4.19
N ARG A 27 0.33 -17.44 -3.28
CA ARG A 27 0.55 -17.23 -1.86
C ARG A 27 1.69 -18.07 -1.31
N ARG A 28 1.74 -19.36 -1.63
CA ARG A 28 2.82 -20.27 -1.17
C ARG A 28 4.19 -19.87 -1.72
N LEU A 29 4.24 -19.44 -2.96
CA LEU A 29 5.48 -18.96 -3.57
C LEU A 29 5.94 -17.62 -2.96
N LEU A 30 5.02 -16.70 -2.69
CA LEU A 30 5.29 -15.47 -1.96
C LEU A 30 5.81 -15.73 -0.55
N GLU A 31 5.18 -16.67 0.18
CA GLU A 31 5.64 -17.09 1.50
C GLU A 31 7.04 -17.75 1.48
N ALA A 32 7.35 -18.53 0.44
CA ALA A 32 8.67 -19.12 0.25
C ALA A 32 9.73 -18.07 -0.11
N TYR A 33 9.37 -17.10 -0.97
CA TYR A 33 10.23 -15.96 -1.32
C TYR A 33 10.57 -15.11 -0.10
N VAL A 34 9.57 -14.76 0.71
CA VAL A 34 9.76 -13.97 1.93
C VAL A 34 10.62 -14.71 2.96
N ARG A 35 10.42 -16.04 3.14
CA ARG A 35 11.28 -16.86 4.01
C ARG A 35 12.72 -16.88 3.54
N GLY A 36 12.95 -17.03 2.23
CA GLY A 36 14.30 -16.99 1.66
C GLY A 36 14.95 -15.59 1.75
N ARG A 37 14.14 -14.53 1.74
CA ARG A 37 14.55 -13.13 1.92
C ARG A 37 14.99 -12.85 3.35
N ASP A 38 14.22 -13.32 4.35
CA ASP A 38 14.56 -13.15 5.77
C ASP A 38 15.90 -13.77 6.14
N GLN A 39 16.23 -14.91 5.55
CA GLN A 39 17.56 -15.55 5.77
C GLN A 39 18.71 -14.72 5.18
N ARG A 40 18.51 -14.13 3.98
CA ARG A 40 19.52 -13.25 3.35
C ARG A 40 19.64 -11.89 4.04
N ARG A 41 18.53 -11.36 4.57
CA ARG A 41 18.47 -10.09 5.31
C ARG A 41 19.21 -10.16 6.64
N ARG A 42 19.12 -11.27 7.38
CA ARG A 42 19.82 -11.45 8.68
C ARG A 42 21.33 -11.38 8.55
N GLY A 43 21.90 -11.82 7.43
CA GLY A 43 23.35 -11.75 7.18
C GLY A 43 23.85 -10.34 6.80
N ARG A 44 23.02 -9.52 6.15
CA ARG A 44 23.38 -8.18 5.69
C ARG A 44 23.13 -7.10 6.76
N LYS A 45 22.11 -7.27 7.61
CA LYS A 45 21.69 -6.29 8.65
C LYS A 45 22.75 -6.04 9.73
N ARG A 46 23.62 -7.02 10.02
CA ARG A 46 24.62 -6.87 11.10
C ARG A 46 25.77 -5.90 10.74
N ARG A 47 26.04 -5.65 9.47
CA ARG A 47 27.11 -4.75 9.00
C ARG A 47 26.64 -3.31 8.72
N ASN A 48 25.39 -3.09 8.35
CA ASN A 48 24.87 -1.75 8.02
C ASN A 48 24.37 -0.96 9.24
N ARG A 49 23.96 -1.62 10.33
CA ARG A 49 23.37 -0.95 11.52
C ARG A 49 24.28 0.05 12.23
N GLU A 50 25.58 -0.16 12.16
CA GLU A 50 26.54 0.72 12.84
C GLU A 50 26.85 1.99 12.02
N GLN A 51 26.72 1.93 10.70
CA GLN A 51 26.88 3.07 9.79
C GLN A 51 25.59 3.93 9.67
N GLU A 52 24.42 3.32 9.72
CA GLU A 52 23.13 4.02 9.60
C GLU A 52 22.77 4.86 10.82
N ARG A 53 23.13 4.43 12.04
CA ARG A 53 22.94 5.23 13.26
C ARG A 53 23.70 6.55 13.27
N ARG A 54 24.71 6.72 12.41
CA ARG A 54 25.48 7.97 12.29
C ARG A 54 24.92 8.94 11.25
N LEU A 55 23.98 8.53 10.40
CA LEU A 55 23.46 9.34 9.28
C LEU A 55 21.98 9.73 9.42
N LEU A 56 21.25 9.14 10.37
CA LEU A 56 19.86 9.51 10.68
C LEU A 56 19.86 10.53 11.82
N GLY A 57 20.15 11.79 11.48
CA GLY A 57 19.75 12.91 12.31
C GLY A 57 18.21 12.89 12.44
N THR A 58 17.77 13.04 13.68
CA THR A 58 16.40 13.20 14.16
C THR A 58 15.61 14.27 13.38
N GLN A 59 15.06 13.92 12.23
CA GLN A 59 13.98 14.64 11.55
C GLN A 59 13.34 13.68 10.56
N GLY A 60 12.02 13.44 10.67
CA GLY A 60 11.22 12.57 9.83
C GLY A 60 11.27 12.93 8.35
N ARG A 61 12.34 12.54 7.66
CA ARG A 61 12.49 12.71 6.22
C ARG A 61 12.16 11.42 5.53
N LEU A 62 11.30 11.51 4.51
CA LEU A 62 11.14 10.45 3.51
C LEU A 62 12.54 10.01 3.05
N ARG A 63 12.79 8.70 2.98
CA ARG A 63 14.00 8.14 2.37
C ARG A 63 14.20 8.74 0.97
N PRO A 64 15.42 8.83 0.44
CA PRO A 64 15.76 9.77 -0.65
C PRO A 64 15.20 9.41 -2.02
N SER A 65 14.28 8.45 -2.14
CA SER A 65 13.72 8.08 -3.45
C SER A 65 12.27 7.61 -3.40
N ILE A 66 11.55 7.92 -4.47
CA ILE A 66 10.19 7.43 -4.77
C ILE A 66 10.30 6.45 -5.94
N LEU A 67 9.66 5.29 -5.82
CA LEU A 67 9.50 4.32 -6.89
C LEU A 67 8.08 4.35 -7.42
N LEU A 68 7.89 4.83 -8.64
CA LEU A 68 6.64 4.75 -9.39
C LEU A 68 6.58 3.46 -10.19
N ALA A 69 5.56 2.63 -9.98
CA ALA A 69 5.27 1.50 -10.84
C ALA A 69 4.15 1.86 -11.84
N THR A 70 4.39 1.61 -13.12
CA THR A 70 3.44 1.94 -14.19
C THR A 70 3.20 0.76 -15.12
N ASP A 71 1.96 0.63 -15.57
CA ASP A 71 1.55 -0.27 -16.64
C ASP A 71 0.85 0.49 -17.80
N GLY A 72 0.87 1.82 -17.76
CA GLY A 72 0.24 2.69 -18.74
C GLY A 72 -1.28 2.86 -18.54
N SER A 73 -1.89 2.27 -17.52
CA SER A 73 -3.31 2.43 -17.21
C SER A 73 -3.67 3.84 -16.72
N GLU A 74 -4.97 4.15 -16.68
CA GLU A 74 -5.46 5.44 -16.15
C GLU A 74 -5.05 5.65 -14.68
N ASP A 75 -5.18 4.61 -13.85
CA ASP A 75 -4.78 4.70 -12.45
C ASP A 75 -3.24 4.84 -12.31
N ALA A 76 -2.45 4.24 -13.23
CA ALA A 76 -1.01 4.45 -13.29
C ALA A 76 -0.66 5.89 -13.70
N ALA A 77 -1.45 6.53 -14.55
CA ALA A 77 -1.27 7.93 -14.89
C ALA A 77 -1.55 8.86 -13.70
N LEU A 78 -2.55 8.54 -12.86
CA LEU A 78 -2.77 9.24 -11.58
C LEU A 78 -1.59 9.04 -10.62
N ALA A 79 -1.07 7.80 -10.55
CA ALA A 79 0.11 7.48 -9.76
C ALA A 79 1.34 8.26 -10.22
N ALA A 80 1.52 8.42 -11.53
CA ALA A 80 2.61 9.19 -12.11
C ALA A 80 2.55 10.67 -11.71
N ARG A 81 1.37 11.30 -11.76
CA ARG A 81 1.19 12.70 -11.30
C ARG A 81 1.52 12.85 -9.81
N ALA A 82 1.03 11.94 -8.97
CA ALA A 82 1.29 11.99 -7.54
C ALA A 82 2.78 11.79 -7.20
N ALA A 83 3.43 10.83 -7.86
CA ALA A 83 4.85 10.56 -7.67
C ALA A 83 5.73 11.74 -8.10
N ALA A 84 5.39 12.37 -9.23
CA ALA A 84 6.07 13.56 -9.75
C ALA A 84 5.93 14.74 -8.77
N ASP A 85 4.71 15.10 -8.39
CA ASP A 85 4.45 16.21 -7.46
C ASP A 85 5.15 16.01 -6.11
N LEU A 86 5.09 14.82 -5.54
CA LEU A 86 5.81 14.48 -4.30
C LEU A 86 7.33 14.55 -4.47
N SER A 87 7.86 14.02 -5.57
CA SER A 87 9.30 14.06 -5.87
C SER A 87 9.83 15.49 -5.94
N ASP A 88 9.10 16.35 -6.67
CA ASP A 88 9.48 17.73 -6.88
C ASP A 88 9.40 18.55 -5.57
N ARG A 89 8.30 18.43 -4.81
CA ARG A 89 8.12 19.15 -3.53
C ARG A 89 9.09 18.69 -2.45
N ALA A 90 9.29 17.37 -2.32
CA ALA A 90 10.20 16.80 -1.32
C ALA A 90 11.68 16.85 -1.77
N ARG A 91 11.96 17.18 -3.05
CA ARG A 91 13.29 17.15 -3.67
C ARG A 91 13.99 15.80 -3.51
N VAL A 92 13.24 14.72 -3.74
CA VAL A 92 13.73 13.34 -3.70
C VAL A 92 13.79 12.75 -5.11
N ARG A 93 14.59 11.70 -5.30
CA ARG A 93 14.77 11.06 -6.60
C ARG A 93 13.51 10.28 -7.01
N LEU A 94 13.06 10.45 -8.24
CA LEU A 94 11.97 9.67 -8.84
C LEU A 94 12.56 8.57 -9.72
N HIS A 95 12.21 7.31 -9.43
CA HIS A 95 12.48 6.15 -10.26
C HIS A 95 11.18 5.61 -10.83
N VAL A 96 11.21 5.17 -12.08
CA VAL A 96 10.04 4.61 -12.78
C VAL A 96 10.34 3.16 -13.13
N VAL A 97 9.40 2.26 -12.83
CA VAL A 97 9.51 0.84 -13.18
C VAL A 97 8.29 0.39 -13.97
N HIS A 98 8.56 -0.36 -15.04
CA HIS A 98 7.57 -1.21 -15.68
C HIS A 98 8.00 -2.67 -15.55
N VAL A 99 7.06 -3.55 -15.21
CA VAL A 99 7.32 -4.99 -15.09
C VAL A 99 6.47 -5.74 -16.09
N TRP A 100 7.11 -6.44 -16.99
CA TRP A 100 6.43 -7.26 -18.00
C TRP A 100 6.51 -8.74 -17.66
N GLN A 101 5.48 -9.48 -18.08
CA GLN A 101 5.39 -10.91 -17.88
C GLN A 101 5.47 -11.61 -19.24
N GLY A 102 6.43 -12.50 -19.41
CA GLY A 102 6.39 -13.44 -20.54
C GLY A 102 5.22 -14.43 -20.37
N LEU A 103 4.80 -15.07 -21.46
CA LEU A 103 3.80 -16.14 -21.38
C LEU A 103 4.20 -17.18 -20.33
N ARG A 104 3.31 -17.43 -19.37
CA ARG A 104 3.36 -18.62 -18.55
C ARG A 104 2.48 -19.68 -19.18
N PRO A 105 3.03 -20.73 -19.78
CA PRO A 105 2.24 -21.91 -20.04
C PRO A 105 1.88 -22.53 -18.68
N ALA A 106 0.57 -22.59 -18.39
CA ALA A 106 0.05 -23.16 -17.12
C ALA A 106 0.46 -24.65 -16.88
N THR A 107 1.11 -25.29 -17.86
CA THR A 107 1.40 -26.72 -17.86
C THR A 107 2.72 -27.06 -18.56
N ARG A 108 3.86 -26.46 -18.14
CA ARG A 108 5.12 -26.78 -18.80
C ARG A 108 6.03 -27.67 -17.94
N PRO A 109 6.49 -28.85 -18.45
CA PRO A 109 7.63 -29.54 -17.85
C PRO A 109 8.89 -28.67 -17.96
N ALA A 110 9.70 -28.66 -16.92
CA ALA A 110 10.89 -27.82 -16.78
C ALA A 110 11.97 -27.96 -17.90
N ALA A 111 11.78 -28.88 -18.84
CA ALA A 111 12.73 -29.21 -19.91
C ALA A 111 12.28 -28.79 -21.33
N ALA A 112 11.15 -28.07 -21.50
CA ALA A 112 10.68 -27.70 -22.83
C ALA A 112 11.44 -26.47 -23.35
N ILE A 113 12.06 -26.57 -24.53
CA ILE A 113 12.62 -25.47 -25.31
C ILE A 113 11.50 -24.45 -25.55
N ASP A 114 11.79 -23.17 -25.36
CA ASP A 114 10.81 -22.10 -25.60
C ASP A 114 10.44 -22.07 -27.10
N PRO A 115 9.17 -22.33 -27.46
CA PRO A 115 8.79 -22.37 -28.86
C PRO A 115 8.65 -20.97 -29.50
N TYR A 116 8.79 -19.87 -28.70
CA TYR A 116 8.51 -18.51 -29.17
C TYR A 116 9.58 -17.48 -28.80
N PRO A 117 10.87 -17.66 -29.09
CA PRO A 117 11.91 -16.70 -28.73
C PRO A 117 11.63 -15.29 -29.34
N ARG A 118 11.11 -15.21 -30.56
CA ARG A 118 10.77 -13.93 -31.21
C ARG A 118 9.62 -13.18 -30.52
N ALA A 119 8.65 -13.90 -29.99
CA ALA A 119 7.57 -13.27 -29.23
C ALA A 119 8.06 -12.63 -27.92
N TYR A 120 9.07 -13.22 -27.28
CA TYR A 120 9.68 -12.64 -26.09
C TYR A 120 10.43 -11.34 -26.39
N GLU A 121 11.20 -11.30 -27.47
CA GLU A 121 11.89 -10.09 -27.92
C GLU A 121 10.90 -8.97 -28.26
N GLU A 122 9.78 -9.31 -28.88
CA GLU A 122 8.73 -8.35 -29.22
C GLU A 122 8.04 -7.79 -27.97
N TRP A 123 7.66 -8.63 -27.00
CA TRP A 123 7.06 -8.18 -25.74
C TRP A 123 8.02 -7.34 -24.87
N GLU A 124 9.31 -7.70 -24.85
CA GLU A 124 10.31 -6.90 -24.16
C GLU A 124 10.48 -5.53 -24.81
N ARG A 125 10.47 -5.48 -26.16
CA ARG A 125 10.50 -4.23 -26.92
C ARG A 125 9.27 -3.37 -26.62
N GLU A 126 8.05 -3.94 -26.71
CA GLU A 126 6.80 -3.24 -26.39
C GLU A 126 6.78 -2.72 -24.95
N ALA A 127 7.24 -3.52 -24.00
CA ALA A 127 7.36 -3.11 -22.61
C ALA A 127 8.37 -1.96 -22.42
N GLY A 128 9.48 -2.00 -23.19
CA GLY A 128 10.47 -0.92 -23.21
C GLY A 128 9.90 0.37 -23.80
N GLU A 129 9.16 0.28 -24.90
CA GLU A 129 8.49 1.43 -25.53
C GLU A 129 7.45 2.08 -24.59
N LEU A 130 6.65 1.26 -23.89
CA LEU A 130 5.72 1.75 -22.88
C LEU A 130 6.45 2.49 -21.77
N LEU A 131 7.51 1.91 -21.22
CA LEU A 131 8.28 2.55 -20.16
C LEU A 131 8.88 3.89 -20.61
N GLU A 132 9.43 3.95 -21.82
CA GLU A 132 9.98 5.18 -22.39
C GLU A 132 8.88 6.24 -22.59
N GLU A 133 7.73 5.86 -23.14
CA GLU A 133 6.59 6.75 -23.31
C GLU A 133 6.12 7.34 -21.97
N GLN A 134 5.95 6.51 -20.94
CA GLN A 134 5.54 6.98 -19.62
C GLN A 134 6.60 7.89 -18.99
N THR A 135 7.87 7.58 -19.19
CA THR A 135 8.99 8.38 -18.69
C THR A 135 9.06 9.73 -19.39
N GLU A 136 8.88 9.75 -20.71
CA GLU A 136 8.90 10.99 -21.49
C GLU A 136 7.71 11.90 -21.17
N ARG A 137 6.54 11.33 -20.87
CA ARG A 137 5.39 12.11 -20.36
C ARG A 137 5.73 12.84 -19.06
N LEU A 138 6.42 12.16 -18.13
CA LEU A 138 6.88 12.78 -16.88
C LEU A 138 7.89 13.90 -17.13
N ARG A 139 8.89 13.66 -17.99
CA ARG A 139 9.92 14.65 -18.35
C ARG A 139 9.31 15.86 -19.05
N SER A 140 8.40 15.65 -20.00
CA SER A 140 7.69 16.69 -20.72
C SER A 140 6.78 17.53 -19.80
N ALA A 141 6.30 16.94 -18.70
CA ALA A 141 5.57 17.65 -17.65
C ALA A 141 6.50 18.39 -16.67
N GLY A 142 7.83 18.36 -16.87
CA GLY A 142 8.82 19.07 -16.06
C GLY A 142 9.45 18.25 -14.93
N SER A 143 9.09 16.98 -14.77
CA SER A 143 9.63 16.16 -13.68
C SER A 143 11.01 15.58 -14.00
N THR A 144 11.87 15.50 -12.98
CA THR A 144 13.20 14.90 -13.11
C THR A 144 13.13 13.42 -12.75
N VAL A 145 13.30 12.54 -13.75
CA VAL A 145 13.38 11.09 -13.55
C VAL A 145 14.83 10.67 -13.38
N ALA A 146 15.16 10.16 -12.19
CA ALA A 146 16.53 9.75 -11.82
C ALA A 146 16.93 8.38 -12.40
N GLY A 147 15.95 7.52 -12.70
CA GLY A 147 16.21 6.22 -13.32
C GLY A 147 14.95 5.55 -13.83
N THR A 148 15.12 4.75 -14.89
CA THR A 148 14.06 3.92 -15.49
C THR A 148 14.47 2.46 -15.39
N HIS A 149 13.51 1.58 -15.09
CA HIS A 149 13.77 0.18 -14.81
C HIS A 149 12.77 -0.69 -15.55
N LEU A 150 13.23 -1.46 -16.52
CA LEU A 150 12.47 -2.52 -17.13
C LEU A 150 12.79 -3.83 -16.40
N ARG A 151 11.78 -4.48 -15.85
CA ARG A 151 11.93 -5.74 -15.12
C ARG A 151 11.06 -6.82 -15.76
N LYS A 152 11.53 -8.07 -15.65
CA LYS A 152 10.82 -9.24 -16.14
C LYS A 152 10.48 -10.14 -14.97
N GLY A 153 9.20 -10.45 -14.78
CA GLY A 153 8.78 -11.31 -13.67
C GLY A 153 7.37 -11.04 -13.19
N ARG A 154 7.10 -11.38 -11.95
CA ARG A 154 5.83 -11.05 -11.30
C ARG A 154 5.85 -9.59 -10.84
N PRO A 155 4.89 -8.75 -11.30
CA PRO A 155 4.98 -7.31 -11.06
C PRO A 155 5.12 -6.94 -9.60
N ALA A 156 4.31 -7.47 -8.70
CA ALA A 156 4.39 -7.12 -7.28
C ALA A 156 5.75 -7.51 -6.66
N GLU A 157 6.29 -8.70 -7.03
CA GLU A 157 7.57 -9.18 -6.51
C GLU A 157 8.74 -8.31 -7.02
N GLU A 158 8.78 -8.03 -8.33
CA GLU A 158 9.83 -7.24 -8.95
C GLU A 158 9.82 -5.77 -8.48
N ILE A 159 8.63 -5.18 -8.29
CA ILE A 159 8.50 -3.83 -7.71
C ILE A 159 9.07 -3.80 -6.28
N VAL A 160 8.75 -4.80 -5.46
CA VAL A 160 9.24 -4.88 -4.08
C VAL A 160 10.74 -5.09 -4.02
N VAL A 161 11.28 -5.97 -4.89
CA VAL A 161 12.75 -6.17 -4.99
C VAL A 161 13.45 -4.87 -5.37
N LEU A 162 12.92 -4.17 -6.37
CA LEU A 162 13.51 -2.91 -6.81
C LEU A 162 13.39 -1.82 -5.73
N ALA A 163 12.27 -1.77 -5.01
CA ALA A 163 12.13 -0.86 -3.87
C ALA A 163 13.19 -1.09 -2.79
N GLU A 164 13.57 -2.36 -2.54
CA GLU A 164 14.67 -2.71 -1.63
C GLU A 164 16.05 -2.35 -2.19
N GLU A 165 16.29 -2.60 -3.49
CA GLU A 165 17.55 -2.27 -4.17
C GLU A 165 17.82 -0.75 -4.14
N LEU A 166 16.78 0.05 -4.34
CA LEU A 166 16.84 1.51 -4.36
C LEU A 166 16.76 2.16 -2.98
N ASP A 167 16.53 1.39 -1.92
CA ASP A 167 16.17 1.90 -0.58
C ASP A 167 15.05 2.94 -0.67
N ALA A 168 13.98 2.59 -1.38
CA ALA A 168 12.87 3.50 -1.64
C ALA A 168 12.16 3.90 -0.34
N GLY A 169 11.87 5.20 -0.21
CA GLY A 169 11.08 5.74 0.89
C GLY A 169 9.58 5.65 0.67
N LEU A 170 9.16 5.53 -0.58
CA LEU A 170 7.76 5.43 -0.98
C LEU A 170 7.65 4.66 -2.28
N VAL A 171 6.71 3.72 -2.35
CA VAL A 171 6.25 3.13 -3.60
C VAL A 171 4.91 3.75 -3.98
N VAL A 172 4.75 4.16 -5.24
CA VAL A 172 3.50 4.71 -5.77
C VAL A 172 3.01 3.82 -6.89
N VAL A 173 1.75 3.38 -6.78
CA VAL A 173 1.12 2.47 -7.74
C VAL A 173 -0.31 2.91 -8.05
N GLY A 174 -0.81 2.57 -9.23
CA GLY A 174 -2.24 2.67 -9.54
C GLY A 174 -3.03 1.57 -8.80
N SER A 175 -4.27 1.84 -8.44
CA SER A 175 -5.12 0.85 -7.78
C SER A 175 -5.52 -0.30 -8.69
N ARG A 176 -5.53 -0.08 -10.02
CA ARG A 176 -5.91 -1.05 -11.06
C ARG A 176 -4.96 -0.93 -12.24
N GLY A 177 -4.80 -2.03 -12.96
CA GLY A 177 -4.06 -2.09 -14.22
C GLY A 177 -5.00 -2.30 -15.41
N LEU A 178 -4.42 -2.54 -16.58
CA LEU A 178 -5.09 -2.72 -17.88
C LEU A 178 -6.14 -3.86 -17.89
N GLY A 179 -6.07 -4.83 -16.97
CA GLY A 179 -6.97 -5.99 -16.90
C GLY A 179 -8.21 -5.83 -16.01
N ALA A 180 -8.47 -4.67 -15.41
CA ALA A 180 -9.53 -4.52 -14.42
C ALA A 180 -10.92 -4.30 -15.04
N VAL A 181 -11.84 -5.23 -14.80
CA VAL A 181 -13.22 -5.23 -15.38
C VAL A 181 -14.25 -4.49 -14.51
N LYS A 182 -13.98 -4.20 -13.24
CA LYS A 182 -14.93 -3.54 -12.32
C LYS A 182 -14.27 -2.43 -11.49
N ARG A 183 -14.97 -1.30 -11.35
CA ARG A 183 -14.50 -0.09 -10.63
C ARG A 183 -14.25 -0.26 -9.12
N LEU A 184 -14.69 -1.35 -8.50
CA LEU A 184 -14.65 -1.59 -7.04
C LEU A 184 -13.55 -2.60 -6.60
N VAL A 185 -12.71 -3.09 -7.52
CA VAL A 185 -11.71 -4.12 -7.19
C VAL A 185 -10.32 -3.52 -7.23
N VAL A 186 -9.55 -3.72 -6.17
CA VAL A 186 -8.11 -3.42 -6.15
C VAL A 186 -7.39 -4.47 -7.02
N GLY A 187 -6.44 -4.03 -7.84
CA GLY A 187 -5.66 -4.92 -8.69
C GLY A 187 -4.69 -5.78 -7.89
N SER A 188 -4.43 -7.00 -8.37
CA SER A 188 -3.53 -7.96 -7.70
C SER A 188 -2.11 -7.42 -7.50
N VAL A 189 -1.63 -6.56 -8.41
CA VAL A 189 -0.31 -5.93 -8.29
C VAL A 189 -0.29 -4.95 -7.12
N ALA A 190 -1.29 -4.04 -7.03
CA ALA A 190 -1.38 -3.09 -5.93
C ALA A 190 -1.52 -3.81 -4.57
N GLU A 191 -2.39 -4.82 -4.48
CA GLU A 191 -2.58 -5.63 -3.26
C GLU A 191 -1.30 -6.38 -2.87
N GLY A 192 -0.59 -6.93 -3.86
CA GLY A 192 0.69 -7.60 -3.65
C GLY A 192 1.79 -6.64 -3.16
N VAL A 193 1.93 -5.47 -3.79
CA VAL A 193 2.90 -4.45 -3.37
C VAL A 193 2.61 -3.96 -1.95
N VAL A 194 1.37 -3.59 -1.64
CA VAL A 194 0.96 -3.16 -0.30
C VAL A 194 1.29 -4.21 0.77
N SER A 195 1.07 -5.49 0.45
CA SER A 195 1.33 -6.59 1.39
C SER A 195 2.82 -6.83 1.65
N LEU A 196 3.69 -6.55 0.68
CA LEU A 196 5.09 -6.98 0.67
C LEU A 196 6.10 -5.83 0.75
N ALA A 197 5.72 -4.61 0.38
CA ALA A 197 6.67 -3.49 0.31
C ALA A 197 7.36 -3.24 1.66
N PRO A 198 8.68 -2.95 1.64
CA PRO A 198 9.44 -2.64 2.85
C PRO A 198 9.23 -1.20 3.34
N CYS A 199 8.56 -0.39 2.56
CA CYS A 199 8.30 1.03 2.81
C CYS A 199 6.82 1.37 2.57
N PRO A 200 6.36 2.56 2.96
CA PRO A 200 5.03 3.06 2.65
C PRO A 200 4.65 2.89 1.18
N THR A 201 3.40 2.55 0.93
CA THR A 201 2.86 2.39 -0.43
C THR A 201 1.67 3.31 -0.60
N LEU A 202 1.75 4.23 -1.57
CA LEU A 202 0.65 5.08 -2.00
C LEU A 202 -0.07 4.42 -3.18
N VAL A 203 -1.31 4.04 -2.95
CA VAL A 203 -2.18 3.47 -3.97
C VAL A 203 -3.09 4.56 -4.51
N MET A 204 -2.90 4.93 -5.78
CA MET A 204 -3.65 5.98 -6.42
C MET A 204 -4.93 5.44 -7.06
N ARG A 205 -6.03 6.11 -6.75
CA ARG A 205 -7.35 5.86 -7.30
C ARG A 205 -8.22 7.12 -7.24
N GLY A 206 -9.39 7.05 -7.82
CA GLY A 206 -10.29 8.20 -7.94
C GLY A 206 -10.13 8.90 -9.28
N GLY A 207 -10.71 10.09 -9.39
CA GLY A 207 -10.63 10.91 -10.59
C GLY A 207 -9.42 11.85 -10.58
N GLU A 208 -9.31 12.68 -11.61
CA GLU A 208 -8.23 13.67 -11.74
C GLU A 208 -8.16 14.66 -10.56
N GLY A 209 -9.28 14.95 -9.91
CA GLY A 209 -9.36 15.83 -8.73
C GLY A 209 -8.93 15.18 -7.41
N ALA A 210 -8.53 13.90 -7.40
CA ALA A 210 -8.12 13.21 -6.16
C ALA A 210 -6.73 13.62 -5.68
N TRP A 211 -5.93 14.29 -6.50
CA TRP A 211 -4.58 14.75 -6.18
C TRP A 211 -4.33 16.21 -6.61
N PRO A 212 -3.61 17.04 -5.83
CA PRO A 212 -3.15 16.74 -4.46
C PRO A 212 -4.29 16.74 -3.43
N PRO A 213 -4.20 15.94 -2.36
CA PRO A 213 -5.18 15.97 -1.29
C PRO A 213 -5.05 17.26 -0.48
N SER A 214 -6.19 17.84 -0.09
CA SER A 214 -6.22 18.96 0.87
C SER A 214 -6.22 18.49 2.31
N ARG A 215 -6.52 17.20 2.52
CA ARG A 215 -6.61 16.57 3.84
C ARG A 215 -6.12 15.14 3.83
N ILE A 216 -5.47 14.75 4.93
CA ILE A 216 -5.08 13.35 5.19
C ILE A 216 -5.86 12.86 6.43
N VAL A 217 -6.61 11.79 6.26
CA VAL A 217 -7.30 11.09 7.36
C VAL A 217 -6.48 9.87 7.75
N VAL A 218 -6.05 9.81 8.99
CA VAL A 218 -5.25 8.71 9.54
C VAL A 218 -6.13 7.85 10.43
N GLY A 219 -6.32 6.59 10.06
CA GLY A 219 -6.91 5.59 10.94
C GLY A 219 -5.90 5.21 12.02
N ASP A 220 -6.21 5.50 13.27
CA ASP A 220 -5.34 5.29 14.40
C ASP A 220 -5.85 4.20 15.34
N ASP A 221 -4.92 3.37 15.80
CA ASP A 221 -5.09 2.42 16.90
C ASP A 221 -3.80 2.40 17.74
N PRO A 222 -3.75 1.70 18.89
CA PRO A 222 -2.55 1.66 19.73
C PRO A 222 -1.37 0.85 19.17
N SER A 223 -1.37 0.49 17.86
CA SER A 223 -0.27 -0.25 17.23
C SER A 223 0.89 0.66 16.83
N GLU A 224 2.08 0.09 16.68
CA GLU A 224 3.25 0.79 16.15
C GLU A 224 3.07 1.12 14.66
N GLU A 225 2.35 0.28 13.92
CA GLU A 225 2.02 0.56 12.52
C GLU A 225 1.14 1.79 12.35
N ALA A 226 0.16 2.00 13.24
CA ALA A 226 -0.67 3.20 13.22
C ALA A 226 0.13 4.44 13.64
N LYS A 227 1.08 4.29 14.55
CA LYS A 227 2.02 5.36 14.92
C LYS A 227 2.85 5.79 13.72
N GLU A 228 3.49 4.86 13.06
CA GLU A 228 4.28 5.11 11.85
C GLU A 228 3.42 5.72 10.73
N ALA A 229 2.16 5.25 10.57
CA ALA A 229 1.23 5.83 9.61
C ALA A 229 0.92 7.30 9.91
N GLY A 230 0.80 7.67 11.19
CA GLY A 230 0.64 9.05 11.64
C GLY A 230 1.86 9.90 11.29
N GLU A 231 3.07 9.43 11.58
CA GLU A 231 4.33 10.13 11.30
C GLU A 231 4.53 10.36 9.79
N VAL A 232 4.33 9.32 8.97
CA VAL A 232 4.42 9.42 7.50
C VAL A 232 3.35 10.36 6.94
N ALA A 233 2.11 10.29 7.46
CA ALA A 233 1.02 11.17 7.04
C ALA A 233 1.32 12.63 7.35
N VAL A 234 1.89 12.94 8.52
CA VAL A 234 2.31 14.29 8.92
C VAL A 234 3.42 14.81 8.01
N ALA A 235 4.45 14.00 7.73
CA ALA A 235 5.53 14.38 6.82
C ALA A 235 5.01 14.65 5.39
N MET A 236 4.07 13.83 4.92
CA MET A 236 3.43 14.02 3.61
C MET A 236 2.54 15.26 3.61
N ALA A 237 1.77 15.50 4.67
CA ALA A 237 0.94 16.69 4.83
C ALA A 237 1.77 17.98 4.82
N ALA A 238 2.89 18.01 5.51
CA ALA A 238 3.82 19.13 5.49
C ALA A 238 4.36 19.41 4.08
N THR A 239 4.65 18.35 3.30
CA THR A 239 5.11 18.45 1.91
C THR A 239 4.01 18.99 0.98
N LEU A 240 2.76 18.59 1.19
CA LEU A 240 1.62 18.93 0.33
C LEU A 240 0.88 20.20 0.76
N GLY A 241 1.09 20.69 1.97
CA GLY A 241 0.29 21.73 2.58
C GLY A 241 -1.12 21.29 2.98
N ALA A 242 -1.29 19.99 3.30
CA ALA A 242 -2.57 19.39 3.63
C ALA A 242 -2.83 19.40 5.14
N GLY A 243 -4.11 19.40 5.54
CA GLY A 243 -4.51 19.20 6.93
C GLY A 243 -4.45 17.71 7.33
N VAL A 244 -4.24 17.42 8.61
CA VAL A 244 -4.26 16.03 9.12
C VAL A 244 -5.37 15.85 10.15
N SER A 245 -6.05 14.71 10.07
CA SER A 245 -7.05 14.29 11.05
C SER A 245 -6.75 12.87 11.53
N LEU A 246 -6.61 12.68 12.84
CA LEU A 246 -6.51 11.36 13.46
C LEU A 246 -7.91 10.85 13.81
N VAL A 247 -8.24 9.64 13.41
CA VAL A 247 -9.54 9.02 13.60
C VAL A 247 -9.39 7.69 14.29
N ARG A 248 -10.03 7.52 15.44
CA ARG A 248 -10.07 6.27 16.18
C ARG A 248 -11.51 5.81 16.38
N ALA A 249 -11.77 4.58 15.98
CA ALA A 249 -13.04 3.92 16.24
C ALA A 249 -12.99 3.17 17.58
N TYR A 250 -14.11 3.09 18.25
CA TYR A 250 -14.32 2.16 19.35
C TYR A 250 -15.62 1.38 19.13
N PRO A 251 -15.62 0.05 19.36
CA PRO A 251 -16.82 -0.77 19.13
C PRO A 251 -17.84 -0.55 20.24
N LEU A 252 -19.11 -0.43 19.90
CA LEU A 252 -20.22 -0.26 20.83
C LEU A 252 -20.54 -1.54 21.61
N PHE A 253 -20.39 -2.68 20.95
CA PHE A 253 -20.70 -3.99 21.48
C PHE A 253 -19.49 -4.90 21.31
N LEU A 254 -18.81 -5.18 22.40
CA LEU A 254 -17.95 -6.35 22.45
C LEU A 254 -18.87 -7.56 22.47
N ASP A 255 -18.80 -8.41 21.46
CA ASP A 255 -19.35 -9.76 21.57
C ASP A 255 -18.78 -10.37 22.87
N ILE A 256 -19.64 -10.99 23.68
CA ILE A 256 -19.28 -11.53 24.99
C ILE A 256 -18.07 -12.48 24.90
N SER A 257 -17.90 -13.15 23.75
CA SER A 257 -16.75 -14.01 23.46
C SER A 257 -15.43 -13.22 23.24
N GLU A 258 -15.50 -12.01 22.71
CA GLU A 258 -14.35 -11.09 22.56
C GLU A 258 -14.13 -10.26 23.83
N ALA A 259 -15.17 -9.89 24.56
CA ALA A 259 -15.10 -9.24 25.87
C ALA A 259 -14.35 -10.10 26.90
N ALA A 260 -14.44 -11.42 26.79
CA ALA A 260 -13.67 -12.34 27.64
C ALA A 260 -12.16 -12.32 27.32
N LYS A 261 -11.77 -11.97 26.09
CA LYS A 261 -10.37 -11.74 25.69
C LYS A 261 -9.85 -10.36 26.09
N LEU A 262 -10.73 -9.41 26.33
CA LEU A 262 -10.48 -8.05 26.78
C LEU A 262 -10.98 -7.85 28.22
N ALA A 263 -10.78 -8.84 29.09
CA ALA A 263 -11.26 -8.83 30.49
C ALA A 263 -10.85 -7.57 31.28
N GLU A 264 -9.80 -6.89 30.90
CA GLU A 264 -9.40 -5.58 31.42
C GLU A 264 -10.40 -4.46 31.05
N TYR A 265 -11.09 -4.57 29.92
CA TYR A 265 -12.08 -3.57 29.44
C TYR A 265 -13.49 -3.83 29.95
N ALA A 266 -13.86 -5.09 30.22
CA ALA A 266 -15.20 -5.48 30.65
C ALA A 266 -15.54 -5.00 32.07
N ALA A 267 -14.56 -4.57 32.86
CA ALA A 267 -14.73 -4.10 34.23
C ALA A 267 -14.90 -2.57 34.34
N LEU A 268 -14.81 -1.81 33.23
CA LEU A 268 -14.86 -0.36 33.27
C LEU A 268 -16.17 0.20 32.73
N PRO A 269 -16.70 1.27 33.34
CA PRO A 269 -17.79 2.05 32.75
C PRO A 269 -17.39 2.52 31.34
N LEU A 270 -18.31 2.45 30.38
CA LEU A 270 -18.09 2.88 28.98
C LEU A 270 -17.46 4.27 28.88
N GLN A 271 -17.87 5.19 29.76
CA GLN A 271 -17.32 6.54 29.83
C GLN A 271 -15.83 6.59 30.16
N ASP A 272 -15.34 5.70 31.01
CA ASP A 272 -13.90 5.63 31.35
C ASP A 272 -13.07 5.01 30.22
N ALA A 273 -13.63 4.05 29.48
CA ALA A 273 -13.01 3.50 28.27
C ALA A 273 -12.88 4.57 27.19
N LEU A 274 -13.94 5.31 26.90
CA LEU A 274 -13.96 6.44 25.96
C LEU A 274 -12.91 7.50 26.33
N ARG A 275 -12.91 7.90 27.59
CA ARG A 275 -11.95 8.90 28.09
C ARG A 275 -10.49 8.46 27.93
N ARG A 276 -10.19 7.18 28.08
CA ARG A 276 -8.84 6.65 27.82
C ARG A 276 -8.48 6.71 26.34
N HIS A 277 -9.39 6.32 25.45
CA HIS A 277 -9.18 6.44 24.01
C HIS A 277 -8.92 7.88 23.57
N GLU A 278 -9.71 8.83 24.11
CA GLU A 278 -9.50 10.25 23.84
C GLU A 278 -8.16 10.77 24.36
N LEU A 279 -7.79 10.40 25.59
CA LEU A 279 -6.54 10.84 26.19
C LEU A 279 -5.33 10.31 25.39
N SER A 280 -5.34 9.02 25.08
CA SER A 280 -4.27 8.40 24.27
C SER A 280 -4.17 9.01 22.89
N LEU A 281 -5.31 9.31 22.22
CA LEU A 281 -5.30 9.96 20.92
C LEU A 281 -4.81 11.42 21.01
N LYS A 282 -5.15 12.13 22.09
CA LYS A 282 -4.65 13.50 22.36
C LYS A 282 -3.15 13.52 22.60
N GLU A 283 -2.61 12.53 23.29
CA GLU A 283 -1.15 12.39 23.49
C GLU A 283 -0.45 12.16 22.13
N ARG A 284 -0.96 11.23 21.33
CA ARG A 284 -0.47 10.97 19.98
C ARG A 284 -0.52 12.23 19.11
N ALA A 285 -1.64 12.97 19.12
CA ALA A 285 -1.78 14.20 18.39
C ALA A 285 -0.72 15.24 18.77
N ARG A 286 -0.46 15.41 20.07
CA ARG A 286 0.56 16.36 20.55
C ARG A 286 1.98 15.99 20.10
N GLU A 287 2.33 14.70 20.07
CA GLU A 287 3.60 14.24 19.54
C GLU A 287 3.75 14.67 18.07
N LEU A 288 2.75 14.38 17.26
CA LEU A 288 2.73 14.70 15.83
C LEU A 288 2.61 16.20 15.53
N GLU A 289 1.88 16.97 16.34
CA GLU A 289 1.76 18.43 16.22
C GLU A 289 3.10 19.14 16.36
N SER A 290 4.01 18.60 17.17
CA SER A 290 5.35 19.15 17.33
C SER A 290 6.16 19.08 16.02
N GLU A 291 5.87 18.12 15.17
CA GLU A 291 6.54 17.92 13.89
C GLU A 291 5.86 18.70 12.75
N LEU A 292 4.54 18.79 12.77
CA LEU A 292 3.76 19.47 11.75
C LEU A 292 3.76 21.00 11.90
N GLY A 293 3.97 21.52 13.11
CA GLY A 293 3.97 22.94 13.42
C GLY A 293 2.58 23.58 13.49
N HIS A 294 1.50 22.80 13.40
CA HIS A 294 0.12 23.22 13.62
C HIS A 294 -0.73 22.10 14.20
N SER A 295 -1.91 22.46 14.74
CA SER A 295 -2.78 21.51 15.42
C SER A 295 -3.44 20.49 14.47
N LEU A 296 -3.54 19.24 14.95
CA LEU A 296 -4.25 18.17 14.28
C LEU A 296 -5.72 18.13 14.71
N ARG A 297 -6.58 17.71 13.81
CA ARG A 297 -7.95 17.34 14.18
C ARG A 297 -7.95 15.93 14.75
N ILE A 298 -8.59 15.72 15.87
CA ILE A 298 -8.78 14.40 16.48
C ILE A 298 -10.26 14.04 16.51
N ARG A 299 -10.56 12.78 16.22
CA ARG A 299 -11.92 12.24 16.26
C ARG A 299 -11.91 10.85 16.87
N VAL A 300 -12.69 10.69 17.93
CA VAL A 300 -13.02 9.39 18.49
C VAL A 300 -14.48 9.13 18.19
N ARG A 301 -14.78 8.07 17.47
CA ARG A 301 -16.16 7.73 17.06
C ARG A 301 -16.47 6.28 17.40
N GLU A 302 -17.72 6.09 17.77
CA GLU A 302 -18.32 4.80 17.95
C GLU A 302 -18.62 4.17 16.60
N GLY A 303 -18.30 2.89 16.44
CA GLY A 303 -18.61 2.14 15.23
C GLY A 303 -17.53 1.15 14.83
N GLU A 304 -17.75 0.50 13.70
CA GLU A 304 -16.78 -0.35 13.04
C GLU A 304 -15.66 0.52 12.44
N ALA A 305 -14.40 0.10 12.62
CA ALA A 305 -13.25 0.92 12.29
C ALA A 305 -13.19 1.35 10.82
N THR A 306 -13.48 0.43 9.90
CA THR A 306 -13.48 0.75 8.47
C THR A 306 -14.53 1.81 8.14
N SER A 307 -15.75 1.64 8.63
CA SER A 307 -16.86 2.57 8.41
C SER A 307 -16.53 3.97 8.95
N VAL A 308 -16.00 4.05 10.17
CA VAL A 308 -15.63 5.31 10.83
C VAL A 308 -14.51 6.04 10.07
N ILE A 309 -13.52 5.31 9.55
CA ILE A 309 -12.42 5.89 8.76
C ILE A 309 -12.95 6.41 7.40
N LEU A 310 -13.80 5.61 6.71
CA LEU A 310 -14.36 5.98 5.41
C LEU A 310 -15.28 7.18 5.52
N GLU A 311 -16.19 7.21 6.51
CA GLU A 311 -17.04 8.38 6.78
C GLU A 311 -16.22 9.65 7.03
N ALA A 312 -15.15 9.54 7.82
CA ALA A 312 -14.25 10.65 8.06
C ALA A 312 -13.51 11.11 6.79
N ALA A 313 -13.19 10.18 5.87
CA ALA A 313 -12.54 10.49 4.61
C ALA A 313 -13.48 11.19 3.62
N GLU A 314 -14.76 10.82 3.61
CA GLU A 314 -15.77 11.39 2.72
C GLU A 314 -16.37 12.73 3.22
N GLU A 315 -16.18 13.02 4.50
CA GLU A 315 -16.72 14.23 5.12
C GLU A 315 -16.14 15.50 4.49
N GLY A 316 -17.01 16.41 4.08
CA GLY A 316 -16.63 17.70 3.49
C GLY A 316 -16.44 17.69 1.98
N GLY A 317 -16.42 16.53 1.31
CA GLY A 317 -16.30 16.42 -0.15
C GLY A 317 -14.95 16.90 -0.72
N GLU A 318 -13.96 17.14 0.12
CA GLU A 318 -12.62 17.59 -0.27
C GLU A 318 -11.74 16.41 -0.71
N PRO A 319 -10.77 16.62 -1.64
CA PRO A 319 -9.80 15.60 -1.97
C PRO A 319 -9.07 15.11 -0.73
N THR A 320 -9.28 13.86 -0.37
CA THR A 320 -8.77 13.27 0.88
C THR A 320 -7.92 12.05 0.60
N LEU A 321 -6.74 11.97 1.23
CA LEU A 321 -5.90 10.79 1.32
C LEU A 321 -6.22 10.05 2.61
N THR A 322 -6.49 8.75 2.52
CA THR A 322 -6.67 7.90 3.71
C THR A 322 -5.37 7.17 4.02
N ALA A 323 -4.86 7.33 5.23
CA ALA A 323 -3.64 6.67 5.70
C ALA A 323 -3.95 5.68 6.81
N VAL A 324 -3.42 4.46 6.69
CA VAL A 324 -3.56 3.41 7.72
C VAL A 324 -2.28 2.58 7.82
N GLY A 325 -2.03 2.04 8.99
CA GLY A 325 -0.99 1.03 9.17
C GLY A 325 -1.32 -0.21 8.33
N ARG A 326 -0.31 -0.93 7.86
CA ARG A 326 -0.51 -2.19 7.13
C ARG A 326 -1.26 -3.22 7.97
N ARG A 327 -1.10 -3.17 9.29
CA ARG A 327 -1.78 -4.00 10.29
C ARG A 327 -2.14 -3.14 11.49
N GLY A 328 -2.96 -3.68 12.39
CA GLY A 328 -3.28 -3.11 13.68
C GLY A 328 -2.94 -4.12 14.79
N LEU A 329 -3.64 -4.09 15.90
CA LEU A 329 -3.40 -4.90 17.10
C LEU A 329 -3.47 -6.44 16.90
N GLY A 330 -4.02 -6.92 15.78
CA GLY A 330 -4.14 -8.35 15.47
C GLY A 330 -2.82 -8.97 15.00
N ARG A 331 -2.18 -9.82 15.83
CA ARG A 331 -0.85 -10.43 15.59
C ARG A 331 -0.83 -11.67 14.69
N ILE A 332 -1.80 -11.93 13.84
CA ILE A 332 -1.85 -13.17 13.05
C ILE A 332 -1.20 -12.98 11.67
N ASN A 333 -0.01 -13.55 11.51
CA ASN A 333 0.75 -13.68 10.25
C ASN A 333 1.39 -12.40 9.69
N ARG A 334 2.72 -12.28 9.76
CA ARG A 334 3.53 -11.12 9.32
C ARG A 334 3.46 -10.80 7.82
N LEU A 335 2.77 -11.60 7.02
CA LEU A 335 2.74 -11.51 5.55
C LEU A 335 1.36 -11.08 4.99
N ARG A 336 0.39 -10.74 5.83
CA ARG A 336 -0.96 -10.36 5.37
C ARG A 336 -1.27 -8.92 5.72
N LEU A 337 -1.96 -8.26 4.81
CA LEU A 337 -2.66 -7.00 5.06
C LEU A 337 -3.70 -7.22 6.17
N GLY A 338 -3.78 -6.31 7.13
CA GLY A 338 -4.80 -6.36 8.18
C GLY A 338 -6.21 -6.23 7.58
N SER A 339 -7.23 -6.77 8.25
CA SER A 339 -8.61 -6.72 7.75
C SER A 339 -9.08 -5.28 7.52
N ILE A 340 -8.88 -4.39 8.49
CA ILE A 340 -9.26 -2.97 8.38
C ILE A 340 -8.53 -2.29 7.22
N SER A 341 -7.23 -2.48 7.11
CA SER A 341 -6.42 -1.89 6.04
C SER A 341 -6.81 -2.42 4.66
N ALA A 342 -7.14 -3.72 4.57
CA ALA A 342 -7.66 -4.34 3.35
C ALA A 342 -9.04 -3.77 2.97
N ASP A 343 -9.92 -3.61 3.94
CA ASP A 343 -11.27 -3.10 3.69
C ASP A 343 -11.25 -1.60 3.36
N VAL A 344 -10.41 -0.80 4.03
CA VAL A 344 -10.15 0.61 3.66
C VAL A 344 -9.61 0.68 2.23
N LEU A 345 -8.60 -0.12 1.89
CA LEU A 345 -8.03 -0.15 0.55
C LEU A 345 -9.05 -0.53 -0.52
N ARG A 346 -10.00 -1.42 -0.23
CA ARG A 346 -11.05 -1.84 -1.18
C ARG A 346 -12.18 -0.84 -1.30
N SER A 347 -12.55 -0.18 -0.20
CA SER A 347 -13.80 0.59 -0.10
C SER A 347 -13.63 2.09 -0.29
N THR A 348 -12.44 2.65 -0.06
CA THR A 348 -12.22 4.09 -0.26
C THR A 348 -12.31 4.48 -1.73
N THR A 349 -12.82 5.68 -1.99
CA THR A 349 -12.93 6.26 -3.34
C THR A 349 -11.71 7.08 -3.74
N GLY A 350 -10.93 7.56 -2.76
CA GLY A 350 -9.72 8.36 -2.94
C GLY A 350 -8.42 7.57 -2.78
N PRO A 351 -7.26 8.25 -2.85
CA PRO A 351 -5.95 7.64 -2.66
C PRO A 351 -5.78 7.07 -1.25
N VAL A 352 -5.01 5.98 -1.14
CA VAL A 352 -4.72 5.29 0.13
C VAL A 352 -3.23 5.16 0.34
N LEU A 353 -2.77 5.53 1.52
CA LEU A 353 -1.41 5.30 1.99
C LEU A 353 -1.42 4.15 3.00
N ILE A 354 -0.72 3.07 2.68
CA ILE A 354 -0.52 1.93 3.57
C ILE A 354 0.91 1.94 4.08
N VAL A 355 1.06 1.95 5.40
CA VAL A 355 2.36 2.08 6.04
C VAL A 355 2.71 0.78 6.77
N PRO A 356 3.85 0.14 6.43
CA PRO A 356 4.31 -1.06 7.15
C PRO A 356 4.78 -0.70 8.54
N ALA A 357 4.88 -1.71 9.43
CA ALA A 357 5.57 -1.54 10.69
C ALA A 357 7.00 -1.07 10.46
N PRO A 358 7.54 -0.20 11.32
CA PRO A 358 8.97 0.03 11.34
C PRO A 358 9.67 -1.33 11.51
N ASP A 359 10.72 -1.57 10.74
CA ASP A 359 11.49 -2.81 10.89
C ASP A 359 11.95 -2.91 12.35
N ASP A 360 11.37 -3.84 13.08
CA ASP A 360 11.80 -4.13 14.44
C ASP A 360 13.31 -4.33 14.45
N ALA A 361 13.94 -3.49 15.21
CA ALA A 361 15.39 -3.46 15.42
C ALA A 361 15.87 -4.76 16.09
#